data_d79e149a6aad29c1160eefd999b6def4
#
_entry.id   d79e149a6aad29c1160eefd999b6def4
#
_cell.length_a   1.000
_cell.length_b   1.000
_cell.length_c   1.000
_cell.angle_alpha   90.00
_cell.angle_beta   90.00
_cell.angle_gamma   90.00
#
_symmetry.space_group_name_H-M   'P 1'
#
loop_
_entity.id
_entity.type
_entity.pdbx_description
1 polymer ?
#
loop_
_entity_poly.entity_id
_entity_poly.type
_entity_poly.pdbx_seq_one_letter_code
_entity_poly.pdbx_strand_id
1 'polypeptide(L)'
;MTLLRHRRGIWADCDVYSVRPIPQPRDYLMAYERPGSVNGAVLHIPHDAPLLDDLLGIFGDGDRPLLEPHLPLARRLEVAAKRLAGIKVPAEYMQYGATGPFALTHYVKKHDLLGKVQPSEVLYPVPYEGIPGLMKSGSSINSAITERTLCVHLWSSQLTRRGREAMQYPEPDSALAALCAAEGVTFSR
;
A
#
# COMPACT_ATOMS: atom_id res chain seq x y z
N MET A 1 -2.14 6.36 9.67
CA MET A 1 -3.27 5.99 10.56
C MET A 1 -3.73 7.14 11.43
N THR A 2 -2.86 7.87 12.14
CA THR A 2 -3.24 9.04 12.98
C THR A 2 -4.01 10.11 12.21
N LEU A 3 -3.63 10.40 10.95
CA LEU A 3 -4.38 11.34 10.11
C LEU A 3 -5.82 10.90 9.84
N LEU A 4 -6.08 9.60 9.67
CA LEU A 4 -7.43 9.05 9.49
C LEU A 4 -8.24 9.23 10.79
N ARG A 5 -7.64 9.00 11.96
CA ARG A 5 -8.26 9.25 13.26
C ARG A 5 -8.71 10.71 13.41
N HIS A 6 -7.94 11.66 12.88
CA HIS A 6 -8.24 13.07 12.90
C HIS A 6 -9.11 13.55 11.71
N ARG A 7 -9.74 12.64 10.96
CA ARG A 7 -10.62 12.94 9.81
C ARG A 7 -9.92 13.79 8.73
N ARG A 8 -8.63 13.54 8.47
CA ARG A 8 -7.85 14.32 7.48
C ARG A 8 -7.99 13.81 6.04
N GLY A 9 -9.08 13.10 5.76
CA GLY A 9 -9.42 12.64 4.41
C GLY A 9 -8.91 11.23 4.09
N ILE A 10 -8.38 11.05 2.89
CA ILE A 10 -7.87 9.78 2.38
C ILE A 10 -6.35 9.80 2.52
N TRP A 11 -5.77 8.70 3.00
CA TRP A 11 -4.34 8.48 2.89
C TRP A 11 -4.01 8.03 1.46
N ALA A 12 -2.97 8.61 0.89
CA ALA A 12 -2.37 8.11 -0.35
C ALA A 12 -0.85 8.18 -0.23
N ASP A 13 -0.16 7.13 -0.68
CA ASP A 13 1.29 7.12 -0.78
C ASP A 13 1.73 8.09 -1.89
N CYS A 14 2.97 8.60 -1.79
CA CYS A 14 3.48 9.60 -2.73
C CYS A 14 3.75 9.05 -4.15
N ASP A 15 3.70 7.75 -4.33
CA ASP A 15 3.82 7.04 -5.60
C ASP A 15 2.48 6.52 -6.15
N VAL A 16 1.39 7.16 -5.73
CA VAL A 16 0.04 6.92 -6.28
C VAL A 16 -0.31 8.00 -7.30
N TYR A 17 -0.60 7.60 -8.52
CA TYR A 17 -1.11 8.47 -9.58
C TYR A 17 -2.63 8.41 -9.63
N SER A 18 -3.30 9.57 -9.55
CA SER A 18 -4.77 9.65 -9.63
C SER A 18 -5.22 9.70 -11.08
N VAL A 19 -5.99 8.71 -11.52
CA VAL A 19 -6.57 8.65 -12.88
C VAL A 19 -7.86 9.46 -12.94
N ARG A 20 -8.58 9.50 -11.83
CA ARG A 20 -9.84 10.23 -11.66
C ARG A 20 -9.92 10.83 -10.26
N PRO A 21 -10.74 11.86 -10.06
CA PRO A 21 -11.01 12.37 -8.72
C PRO A 21 -11.49 11.25 -7.80
N ILE A 22 -10.82 11.08 -6.67
CA ILE A 22 -11.26 10.13 -5.65
C ILE A 22 -12.37 10.79 -4.84
N PRO A 23 -13.62 10.29 -4.88
CA PRO A 23 -14.70 10.88 -4.13
C PRO A 23 -14.43 10.75 -2.63
N GLN A 24 -14.88 11.74 -1.85
CA GLN A 24 -14.76 11.68 -0.38
C GLN A 24 -15.54 10.46 0.13
N PRO A 25 -14.87 9.44 0.69
CA PRO A 25 -15.55 8.24 1.10
C PRO A 25 -16.34 8.49 2.39
N ARG A 26 -17.55 7.92 2.45
CA ARG A 26 -18.38 7.90 3.66
C ARG A 26 -18.10 6.65 4.51
N ASP A 27 -17.51 5.65 3.92
CA ASP A 27 -17.22 4.33 4.48
C ASP A 27 -15.76 3.96 4.19
N TYR A 28 -15.41 2.71 4.27
CA TYR A 28 -14.05 2.23 3.94
C TYR A 28 -13.71 2.45 2.47
N LEU A 29 -12.48 2.88 2.21
CA LEU A 29 -11.85 2.82 0.89
C LEU A 29 -10.54 2.04 1.05
N MET A 30 -10.52 0.83 0.54
CA MET A 30 -9.36 -0.08 0.54
C MET A 30 -9.55 -1.10 -0.58
N ALA A 31 -8.46 -1.62 -1.14
CA ALA A 31 -8.54 -2.61 -2.20
C ALA A 31 -7.49 -3.71 -2.02
N TYR A 32 -7.73 -4.83 -2.70
CA TYR A 32 -6.74 -5.88 -2.83
C TYR A 32 -5.60 -5.42 -3.77
N GLU A 33 -4.35 -5.64 -3.37
CA GLU A 33 -3.22 -5.57 -4.31
C GLU A 33 -3.12 -6.87 -5.14
N ARG A 34 -3.51 -7.97 -4.51
CA ARG A 34 -3.58 -9.33 -5.08
C ARG A 34 -4.57 -10.15 -4.24
N PRO A 35 -5.03 -11.31 -4.73
CA PRO A 35 -5.96 -12.15 -3.98
C PRO A 35 -5.49 -12.39 -2.53
N GLY A 36 -6.32 -12.00 -1.59
CA GLY A 36 -6.09 -12.22 -0.16
C GLY A 36 -5.12 -11.24 0.54
N SER A 37 -4.60 -10.23 -0.16
CA SER A 37 -3.73 -9.19 0.41
C SER A 37 -4.31 -7.79 0.19
N VAL A 38 -4.67 -7.11 1.26
CA VAL A 38 -5.17 -5.72 1.22
C VAL A 38 -3.99 -4.77 1.36
N ASN A 39 -3.91 -3.79 0.46
CA ASN A 39 -2.86 -2.78 0.47
C ASN A 39 -3.35 -1.46 1.08
N GLY A 40 -2.45 -0.74 1.70
CA GLY A 40 -2.71 0.53 2.38
C GLY A 40 -2.19 1.77 1.66
N ALA A 41 -1.69 1.65 0.41
CA ALA A 41 -1.17 2.78 -0.35
C ALA A 41 -2.24 3.83 -0.67
N VAL A 42 -3.51 3.41 -0.81
CA VAL A 42 -4.68 4.30 -0.79
C VAL A 42 -5.66 3.76 0.21
N LEU A 43 -5.98 4.56 1.23
CA LEU A 43 -6.73 4.06 2.37
C LEU A 43 -7.63 5.14 2.99
N HIS A 44 -8.89 4.78 3.22
CA HIS A 44 -9.76 5.48 4.15
C HIS A 44 -10.40 4.46 5.10
N ILE A 45 -10.32 4.77 6.37
CA ILE A 45 -10.98 4.03 7.46
C ILE A 45 -11.76 5.06 8.26
N PRO A 46 -13.04 4.84 8.56
CA PRO A 46 -13.80 5.71 9.45
C PRO A 46 -13.06 5.96 10.77
N HIS A 47 -13.05 7.18 11.23
CA HIS A 47 -12.23 7.63 12.37
C HIS A 47 -12.52 6.89 13.68
N ASP A 48 -13.73 6.36 13.84
CA ASP A 48 -14.25 5.62 14.99
C ASP A 48 -14.28 4.09 14.78
N ALA A 49 -13.73 3.62 13.66
CA ALA A 49 -13.76 2.20 13.33
C ALA A 49 -12.82 1.39 14.23
N PRO A 50 -13.26 0.25 14.80
CA PRO A 50 -12.41 -0.64 15.59
C PRO A 50 -11.16 -1.14 14.84
N LEU A 51 -11.25 -1.29 13.51
CA LEU A 51 -10.10 -1.58 12.65
C LEU A 51 -8.97 -0.56 12.85
N LEU A 52 -9.32 0.73 12.97
CA LEU A 52 -8.32 1.79 13.13
C LEU A 52 -7.66 1.74 14.52
N ASP A 53 -8.40 1.33 15.55
CA ASP A 53 -7.86 1.13 16.91
C ASP A 53 -6.81 0.02 16.92
N ASP A 54 -7.12 -1.12 16.31
CA ASP A 54 -6.18 -2.24 16.20
C ASP A 54 -4.91 -1.85 15.43
N LEU A 55 -5.04 -1.13 14.31
CA LEU A 55 -3.89 -0.68 13.51
C LEU A 55 -3.03 0.35 14.24
N LEU A 56 -3.63 1.26 15.00
CA LEU A 56 -2.90 2.21 15.83
C LEU A 56 -2.22 1.51 17.01
N GLY A 57 -2.87 0.49 17.58
CA GLY A 57 -2.32 -0.31 18.67
C GLY A 57 -0.99 -1.01 18.34
N ILE A 58 -0.70 -1.26 17.05
CA ILE A 58 0.59 -1.82 16.62
C ILE A 58 1.76 -0.89 17.00
N PHE A 59 1.53 0.41 17.03
CA PHE A 59 2.57 1.42 17.30
C PHE A 59 2.55 1.93 18.75
N GLY A 60 1.60 1.45 19.56
CA GLY A 60 1.48 1.85 20.97
C GLY A 60 2.52 1.17 21.85
N ASP A 61 2.82 1.80 23.00
CA ASP A 61 3.67 1.23 24.06
C ASP A 61 2.91 0.28 24.99
N GLY A 62 1.64 -0.02 24.69
CA GLY A 62 0.77 -0.88 25.50
C GLY A 62 1.18 -2.36 25.46
N ASP A 63 0.46 -3.17 26.25
CA ASP A 63 0.63 -4.61 26.31
C ASP A 63 0.40 -5.24 24.94
N ARG A 64 1.48 -5.55 24.25
CA ARG A 64 1.44 -6.29 22.99
C ARG A 64 1.30 -7.77 23.24
N PRO A 65 0.50 -8.48 22.47
CA PRO A 65 0.45 -9.93 22.57
C PRO A 65 1.85 -10.52 22.32
N LEU A 66 2.23 -11.52 23.11
CA LEU A 66 3.53 -12.21 22.94
C LEU A 66 3.69 -12.70 21.49
N LEU A 67 2.61 -13.17 20.89
CA LEU A 67 2.54 -13.58 19.49
C LEU A 67 1.75 -12.53 18.68
N GLU A 68 2.43 -11.79 17.82
CA GLU A 68 1.80 -10.83 16.91
C GLU A 68 0.91 -11.57 15.89
N PRO A 69 -0.42 -11.48 15.98
CA PRO A 69 -1.32 -12.37 15.24
C PRO A 69 -1.27 -12.16 13.71
N HIS A 70 -0.86 -10.99 13.27
CA HIS A 70 -0.79 -10.60 11.86
C HIS A 70 0.51 -11.04 11.18
N LEU A 71 1.52 -11.49 11.94
CA LEU A 71 2.78 -11.96 11.36
C LEU A 71 2.70 -13.42 10.89
N PRO A 72 3.49 -13.83 9.90
CA PRO A 72 3.71 -15.23 9.58
C PRO A 72 4.23 -16.03 10.79
N LEU A 73 3.86 -17.30 10.90
CA LEU A 73 4.15 -18.13 12.09
C LEU A 73 5.62 -18.10 12.52
N ALA A 74 6.55 -18.28 11.57
CA ALA A 74 7.98 -18.26 11.88
C ALA A 74 8.42 -16.93 12.50
N ARG A 75 7.86 -15.80 12.04
CA ARG A 75 8.16 -14.48 12.59
C ARG A 75 7.49 -14.23 13.93
N ARG A 76 6.29 -14.77 14.15
CA ARG A 76 5.67 -14.74 15.49
C ARG A 76 6.59 -15.39 16.53
N LEU A 77 7.11 -16.58 16.22
CA LEU A 77 7.99 -17.32 17.12
C LEU A 77 9.32 -16.59 17.35
N GLU A 78 9.91 -16.02 16.30
CA GLU A 78 11.14 -15.22 16.41
C GLU A 78 10.92 -13.99 17.32
N VAL A 79 9.87 -13.21 17.06
CA VAL A 79 9.54 -12.03 17.89
C VAL A 79 9.24 -12.42 19.32
N ALA A 80 8.48 -13.50 19.54
CA ALA A 80 8.18 -14.00 20.87
C ALA A 80 9.46 -14.43 21.62
N ALA A 81 10.36 -15.17 20.98
CA ALA A 81 11.63 -15.58 21.58
C ALA A 81 12.49 -14.37 21.97
N LYS A 82 12.60 -13.36 21.11
CA LYS A 82 13.31 -12.11 21.42
C LYS A 82 12.72 -11.40 22.64
N ARG A 83 11.38 -11.28 22.70
CA ARG A 83 10.68 -10.65 23.84
C ARG A 83 10.88 -11.42 25.14
N LEU A 84 10.81 -12.75 25.10
CA LEU A 84 11.10 -13.59 26.26
C LEU A 84 12.56 -13.45 26.75
N ALA A 85 13.49 -13.18 25.83
CA ALA A 85 14.87 -12.87 26.16
C ALA A 85 15.09 -11.41 26.61
N GLY A 86 14.02 -10.63 26.83
CA GLY A 86 14.11 -9.22 27.24
C GLY A 86 14.50 -8.24 26.11
N ILE A 87 14.54 -8.70 24.85
CA ILE A 87 14.89 -7.87 23.70
C ILE A 87 13.63 -7.12 23.24
N LYS A 88 13.69 -5.80 23.23
CA LYS A 88 12.61 -4.97 22.65
C LYS A 88 12.58 -5.15 21.14
N VAL A 89 11.39 -5.40 20.61
CA VAL A 89 11.13 -5.47 19.15
C VAL A 89 10.08 -4.43 18.80
N PRO A 90 10.48 -3.16 18.56
CA PRO A 90 9.57 -2.11 18.14
C PRO A 90 8.98 -2.39 16.76
N ALA A 91 7.82 -1.78 16.46
CA ALA A 91 7.10 -2.02 15.20
C ALA A 91 7.94 -1.66 13.95
N GLU A 92 8.75 -0.61 14.04
CA GLU A 92 9.62 -0.13 12.97
C GLU A 92 10.77 -1.09 12.60
N TYR A 93 11.13 -2.01 13.50
CA TYR A 93 12.16 -3.03 13.26
C TYR A 93 11.58 -4.38 12.84
N MET A 94 10.27 -4.47 12.68
CA MET A 94 9.64 -5.66 12.12
C MET A 94 9.92 -5.77 10.62
N GLN A 95 9.72 -6.97 10.08
CA GLN A 95 9.89 -7.19 8.64
C GLN A 95 8.98 -6.28 7.81
N TYR A 96 9.37 -6.05 6.55
CA TYR A 96 8.53 -5.33 5.58
C TYR A 96 7.11 -5.92 5.51
N GLY A 97 6.12 -5.05 5.50
CA GLY A 97 4.70 -5.42 5.47
C GLY A 97 4.07 -5.71 6.83
N ALA A 98 4.87 -5.88 7.91
CA ALA A 98 4.34 -6.18 9.24
C ALA A 98 3.40 -5.11 9.78
N THR A 99 3.72 -3.84 9.55
CA THR A 99 2.89 -2.69 9.95
C THR A 99 2.00 -2.16 8.83
N GLY A 100 2.04 -2.79 7.67
CA GLY A 100 1.29 -2.44 6.45
C GLY A 100 0.36 -3.57 6.01
N PRO A 101 0.59 -4.18 4.82
CA PRO A 101 -0.35 -5.13 4.21
C PRO A 101 -0.70 -6.33 5.08
N PHE A 102 0.23 -6.87 5.87
CA PHE A 102 -0.07 -8.02 6.73
C PHE A 102 -1.01 -7.65 7.87
N ALA A 103 -0.73 -6.53 8.55
CA ALA A 103 -1.57 -6.04 9.63
C ALA A 103 -2.96 -5.64 9.09
N LEU A 104 -3.00 -4.85 8.02
CA LEU A 104 -4.26 -4.42 7.42
C LEU A 104 -5.10 -5.62 7.00
N THR A 105 -4.52 -6.58 6.28
CA THR A 105 -5.24 -7.78 5.85
C THR A 105 -5.75 -8.60 7.04
N HIS A 106 -4.92 -8.75 8.09
CA HIS A 106 -5.32 -9.50 9.28
C HIS A 106 -6.51 -8.84 9.98
N TYR A 107 -6.43 -7.54 10.23
CA TYR A 107 -7.48 -6.84 10.97
C TYR A 107 -8.75 -6.61 10.14
N VAL A 108 -8.65 -6.47 8.82
CA VAL A 108 -9.82 -6.49 7.92
C VAL A 108 -10.58 -7.82 8.05
N LYS A 109 -9.87 -8.95 8.11
CA LYS A 109 -10.48 -10.27 8.36
C LYS A 109 -11.07 -10.37 9.77
N LYS A 110 -10.33 -9.91 10.80
CA LYS A 110 -10.77 -9.93 12.20
C LYS A 110 -12.11 -9.21 12.40
N HIS A 111 -12.31 -8.09 11.69
CA HIS A 111 -13.53 -7.27 11.79
C HIS A 111 -14.59 -7.62 10.74
N ASP A 112 -14.45 -8.72 10.02
CA ASP A 112 -15.39 -9.17 8.97
C ASP A 112 -15.65 -8.12 7.87
N LEU A 113 -14.59 -7.41 7.48
CA LEU A 113 -14.66 -6.30 6.51
C LEU A 113 -14.25 -6.70 5.09
N LEU A 114 -14.09 -8.02 4.79
CA LEU A 114 -13.71 -8.48 3.44
C LEU A 114 -14.68 -8.00 2.37
N GLY A 115 -15.98 -7.92 2.68
CA GLY A 115 -17.01 -7.39 1.77
C GLY A 115 -16.89 -5.89 1.45
N LYS A 116 -16.06 -5.15 2.19
CA LYS A 116 -15.76 -3.73 1.96
C LYS A 116 -14.52 -3.50 1.11
N VAL A 117 -13.70 -4.55 0.89
CA VAL A 117 -12.46 -4.45 0.12
C VAL A 117 -12.79 -4.45 -1.37
N GLN A 118 -12.36 -3.40 -2.06
CA GLN A 118 -12.55 -3.27 -3.51
C GLN A 118 -11.64 -4.24 -4.28
N PRO A 119 -12.03 -4.65 -5.50
CA PRO A 119 -11.12 -5.34 -6.41
C PRO A 119 -9.89 -4.50 -6.73
N SER A 120 -8.79 -5.16 -7.10
CA SER A 120 -7.50 -4.50 -7.41
C SER A 120 -7.62 -3.46 -8.54
N GLU A 121 -8.49 -3.69 -9.52
CA GLU A 121 -8.72 -2.76 -10.64
C GLU A 121 -9.11 -1.35 -10.21
N VAL A 122 -9.65 -1.17 -8.98
CA VAL A 122 -10.11 0.14 -8.50
C VAL A 122 -8.95 1.03 -8.08
N LEU A 123 -7.97 0.48 -7.34
CA LEU A 123 -6.86 1.25 -6.78
C LEU A 123 -5.48 0.78 -7.26
N TYR A 124 -5.36 -0.50 -7.66
CA TYR A 124 -4.09 -1.16 -8.01
C TYR A 124 -4.20 -1.96 -9.30
N PRO A 125 -4.62 -1.32 -10.44
CA PRO A 125 -4.89 -2.02 -11.69
C PRO A 125 -3.64 -2.65 -12.31
N VAL A 126 -2.46 -2.08 -12.03
CA VAL A 126 -1.17 -2.62 -12.48
C VAL A 126 -0.52 -3.36 -11.31
N PRO A 127 -0.28 -4.68 -11.43
CA PRO A 127 0.36 -5.44 -10.37
C PRO A 127 1.83 -5.01 -10.20
N TYR A 128 2.39 -5.29 -9.02
CA TYR A 128 3.76 -4.95 -8.65
C TYR A 128 4.80 -5.34 -9.72
N GLU A 129 4.66 -6.55 -10.27
CA GLU A 129 5.59 -7.09 -11.28
C GLU A 129 5.43 -6.41 -12.66
N GLY A 130 4.28 -5.79 -12.92
CA GLY A 130 3.98 -5.11 -14.18
C GLY A 130 4.57 -3.70 -14.29
N ILE A 131 4.94 -3.09 -13.17
CA ILE A 131 5.40 -1.69 -13.12
C ILE A 131 6.65 -1.43 -14.00
N PRO A 132 7.69 -2.29 -14.02
CA PRO A 132 8.84 -2.07 -14.91
C PRO A 132 8.45 -2.03 -16.39
N GLY A 133 7.36 -2.68 -16.76
CA GLY A 133 6.82 -2.64 -18.13
C GLY A 133 6.31 -1.26 -18.53
N LEU A 134 5.82 -0.44 -17.59
CA LEU A 134 5.35 0.91 -17.86
C LEU A 134 6.47 1.88 -18.30
N MET A 135 7.73 1.52 -18.07
CA MET A 135 8.89 2.30 -18.51
C MET A 135 9.33 2.00 -19.94
N LYS A 136 8.78 0.96 -20.57
CA LYS A 136 9.18 0.49 -21.87
C LYS A 136 8.44 1.22 -22.99
N SER A 137 9.16 1.57 -24.08
CA SER A 137 8.56 2.16 -25.27
C SER A 137 7.40 1.30 -25.81
N GLY A 138 6.35 1.95 -26.27
CA GLY A 138 5.12 1.30 -26.74
C GLY A 138 4.24 0.71 -25.65
N SER A 139 4.61 0.84 -24.37
CA SER A 139 3.73 0.44 -23.27
C SER A 139 2.53 1.39 -23.16
N SER A 140 1.40 0.87 -22.67
CA SER A 140 0.21 1.66 -22.39
C SER A 140 -0.42 1.23 -21.08
N ILE A 141 -0.84 2.21 -20.29
CA ILE A 141 -1.59 1.97 -19.06
C ILE A 141 -3.09 1.73 -19.34
N ASN A 142 -3.56 2.12 -20.53
CA ASN A 142 -4.99 2.10 -20.88
C ASN A 142 -5.59 0.69 -20.84
N SER A 143 -4.80 -0.34 -21.12
CA SER A 143 -5.27 -1.73 -21.03
C SER A 143 -5.54 -2.21 -19.61
N ALA A 144 -4.95 -1.56 -18.62
CA ALA A 144 -5.14 -1.87 -17.21
C ALA A 144 -6.23 -1.00 -16.54
N ILE A 145 -6.54 0.16 -17.14
CA ILE A 145 -7.52 1.11 -16.60
C ILE A 145 -8.93 0.74 -17.06
N THR A 146 -9.87 0.68 -16.11
CA THR A 146 -11.30 0.51 -16.35
C THR A 146 -12.06 1.79 -15.97
N GLU A 147 -13.37 1.82 -16.20
CA GLU A 147 -14.23 2.91 -15.71
C GLU A 147 -14.25 3.00 -14.19
N ARG A 148 -13.95 1.91 -13.49
CA ARG A 148 -13.89 1.84 -12.03
C ARG A 148 -12.55 2.27 -11.44
N THR A 149 -11.50 2.36 -12.23
CA THR A 149 -10.15 2.70 -11.76
C THR A 149 -10.09 4.15 -11.29
N LEU A 150 -9.70 4.36 -10.06
CA LEU A 150 -9.52 5.69 -9.45
C LEU A 150 -8.06 6.13 -9.49
N CYS A 151 -7.13 5.21 -9.27
CA CYS A 151 -5.71 5.52 -9.24
C CYS A 151 -4.86 4.32 -9.68
N VAL A 152 -3.57 4.57 -9.84
CA VAL A 152 -2.53 3.58 -10.12
C VAL A 152 -1.42 3.74 -9.09
N HIS A 153 -1.06 2.68 -8.42
CA HIS A 153 0.11 2.66 -7.54
C HIS A 153 1.34 2.32 -8.38
N LEU A 154 2.31 3.22 -8.40
CA LEU A 154 3.50 3.08 -9.27
C LEU A 154 4.60 2.24 -8.64
N TRP A 155 4.44 1.82 -7.37
CA TRP A 155 5.38 0.97 -6.67
C TRP A 155 6.83 1.44 -6.85
N SER A 156 7.15 2.64 -6.38
CA SER A 156 8.44 3.32 -6.58
C SER A 156 9.65 2.44 -6.32
N SER A 157 9.52 1.45 -5.43
CA SER A 157 10.55 0.45 -5.18
C SER A 157 10.88 -0.42 -6.41
N GLN A 158 9.95 -0.61 -7.35
CA GLN A 158 10.22 -1.31 -8.61
C GLN A 158 10.98 -0.44 -9.61
N LEU A 159 10.78 0.87 -9.54
CA LEU A 159 11.45 1.83 -10.40
C LEU A 159 12.88 2.12 -9.93
N THR A 160 13.15 2.00 -8.62
CA THR A 160 14.41 2.39 -7.99
C THR A 160 15.33 1.22 -7.61
N ARG A 161 14.82 -0.01 -7.46
CA ARG A 161 15.59 -1.17 -6.94
C ARG A 161 16.55 -1.82 -7.91
N ARG A 162 16.44 -1.57 -9.20
CA ARG A 162 17.33 -2.19 -10.21
C ARG A 162 18.64 -1.42 -10.35
N GLY A 163 19.49 -1.51 -9.30
CA GLY A 163 20.87 -1.04 -9.31
C GLY A 163 20.97 0.49 -9.27
N ARG A 164 21.84 1.03 -8.41
CA ARG A 164 22.11 2.46 -8.29
C ARG A 164 22.61 3.13 -9.58
N GLU A 165 22.85 2.32 -10.63
CA GLU A 165 23.31 2.78 -11.95
C GLU A 165 22.18 3.15 -12.91
N ALA A 166 20.92 2.93 -12.52
CA ALA A 166 19.81 3.17 -13.41
C ALA A 166 18.60 3.72 -12.65
N MET A 167 18.66 4.96 -12.21
CA MET A 167 17.49 5.82 -12.37
C MET A 167 17.30 5.95 -13.88
N GLN A 168 16.74 4.90 -14.47
CA GLN A 168 16.43 4.91 -15.88
C GLN A 168 15.25 5.85 -16.05
N TYR A 169 15.44 6.89 -16.80
CA TYR A 169 14.33 7.67 -17.32
C TYR A 169 13.42 6.72 -18.10
N PRO A 170 12.09 6.92 -18.04
CA PRO A 170 11.20 6.14 -18.88
C PRO A 170 11.58 6.30 -20.34
N GLU A 171 11.53 5.22 -21.11
CA GLU A 171 11.77 5.26 -22.54
C GLU A 171 10.78 6.21 -23.21
N PRO A 172 11.14 6.90 -24.28
CA PRO A 172 10.19 7.67 -25.08
C PRO A 172 8.98 6.80 -25.46
N ASP A 173 7.80 7.40 -25.53
CA ASP A 173 6.53 6.72 -25.86
C ASP A 173 6.14 5.60 -24.89
N SER A 174 6.73 5.58 -23.68
CA SER A 174 6.29 4.68 -22.62
C SER A 174 5.08 5.23 -21.86
N ALA A 175 4.33 4.33 -21.22
CA ALA A 175 3.20 4.71 -20.36
C ALA A 175 3.61 5.71 -19.28
N LEU A 176 4.75 5.49 -18.62
CA LEU A 176 5.22 6.38 -17.56
C LEU A 176 5.67 7.73 -18.10
N ALA A 177 6.31 7.78 -19.29
CA ALA A 177 6.65 9.03 -19.94
C ALA A 177 5.41 9.85 -20.29
N ALA A 178 4.35 9.18 -20.76
CA ALA A 178 3.07 9.84 -21.08
C ALA A 178 2.40 10.41 -19.81
N LEU A 179 2.40 9.67 -18.69
CA LEU A 179 1.89 10.18 -17.41
C LEU A 179 2.66 11.40 -16.93
N CYS A 180 4.00 11.35 -17.00
CA CYS A 180 4.86 12.47 -16.61
C CYS A 180 4.61 13.71 -17.49
N ALA A 181 4.48 13.52 -18.80
CA ALA A 181 4.20 14.60 -19.74
C ALA A 181 2.82 15.26 -19.48
N ALA A 182 1.81 14.47 -19.13
CA ALA A 182 0.48 14.97 -18.78
C ALA A 182 0.50 15.90 -17.56
N GLU A 183 1.43 15.66 -16.63
CA GLU A 183 1.62 16.45 -15.41
C GLU A 183 2.71 17.54 -15.57
N GLY A 184 3.21 17.78 -16.79
CA GLY A 184 4.24 18.78 -17.07
C GLY A 184 5.63 18.42 -16.53
N VAL A 185 5.87 17.15 -16.17
CA VAL A 185 7.16 16.66 -15.71
C VAL A 185 8.05 16.37 -16.92
N THR A 186 9.19 17.05 -16.99
CA THR A 186 10.21 16.87 -18.04
C THR A 186 11.45 16.22 -17.44
N PHE A 187 12.10 15.36 -18.21
CA PHE A 187 13.36 14.76 -17.85
C PHE A 187 14.49 15.51 -18.58
N SER A 188 15.37 16.17 -17.83
CA SER A 188 16.65 16.63 -18.38
C SER A 188 17.61 15.43 -18.40
N ARG A 189 18.04 15.04 -19.61
CA ARG A 189 19.10 14.04 -19.80
C ARG A 189 20.46 14.61 -19.44
#